data_061a6d0b8b5bdaf7c78482ea647a46d4
#
_entry.id   061a6d0b8b5bdaf7c78482ea647a46d4
#
_cell.length_a   1.000
_cell.length_b   1.000
_cell.length_c   1.000
_cell.angle_alpha   90.00
_cell.angle_beta   90.00
_cell.angle_gamma   90.00
#
_symmetry.space_group_name_H-M   'P 1'
#
loop_
_entity.id
_entity.type
_entity.pdbx_description
1 polymer ?
#
loop_
_entity_poly.entity_id
_entity_poly.type
_entity_poly.pdbx_seq_one_letter_code
_entity_poly.pdbx_strand_id
1 'polypeptide(L)'
;SPAVTAATSPSKVKKARPYTLAQKSFTAAELAFWGESGITQEILKLFRVVSLKKFSSENNEGKPFSIAATDKEPVFGYTAKQYVKVYRPHSEMRFLYAGDFGENYCFGLEQLPAKGDLLFITGGEKDVMSLTVHGFHAICFNSETVTIPVGIIHRLSFRFKHIVLLYDVDKAGLDSSAKQELALKNYGVKRLLLPLAGTKVEKDISDFFRLGNSREDLIKLFLDYLDTI
;
A
#
# COMPACT_ATOMS: atom_id res chain seq x y z
N SER A 1 9.40 -16.44 -45.95
CA SER A 1 9.50 -16.14 -44.51
C SER A 1 8.23 -16.58 -43.83
N PRO A 2 8.22 -17.44 -42.81
CA PRO A 2 7.05 -17.80 -42.04
C PRO A 2 6.87 -16.82 -40.86
N ALA A 3 5.67 -16.31 -40.74
CA ALA A 3 5.23 -15.47 -39.62
C ALA A 3 5.18 -16.34 -38.35
N VAL A 4 5.92 -15.92 -37.31
CA VAL A 4 5.84 -16.50 -35.97
C VAL A 4 4.65 -15.86 -35.26
N THR A 5 3.54 -16.58 -35.20
CA THR A 5 2.41 -16.27 -34.33
C THR A 5 2.78 -16.60 -32.90
N ALA A 6 3.04 -15.57 -32.11
CA ALA A 6 3.17 -15.71 -30.65
C ALA A 6 1.79 -16.11 -30.08
N ALA A 7 1.66 -17.34 -29.63
CA ALA A 7 0.50 -17.80 -28.88
C ALA A 7 0.52 -17.14 -27.50
N THR A 8 -0.35 -16.14 -27.33
CA THR A 8 -0.68 -15.61 -26.01
C THR A 8 -1.50 -16.66 -25.26
N SER A 9 -0.88 -17.29 -24.26
CA SER A 9 -1.58 -18.18 -23.33
C SER A 9 -2.71 -17.38 -22.66
N PRO A 10 -3.95 -17.91 -22.59
CA PRO A 10 -5.03 -17.22 -21.91
C PRO A 10 -4.69 -17.09 -20.43
N SER A 11 -4.63 -15.87 -19.95
CA SER A 11 -4.51 -15.58 -18.52
C SER A 11 -5.68 -16.27 -17.81
N LYS A 12 -5.39 -17.18 -16.87
CA LYS A 12 -6.44 -17.80 -16.02
C LYS A 12 -7.13 -16.68 -15.27
N VAL A 13 -8.35 -16.35 -15.69
CA VAL A 13 -9.23 -15.44 -14.93
C VAL A 13 -9.37 -16.03 -13.53
N LYS A 14 -8.74 -15.41 -12.55
CA LYS A 14 -8.88 -15.82 -11.15
C LYS A 14 -10.33 -15.60 -10.76
N LYS A 15 -11.06 -16.67 -10.45
CA LYS A 15 -12.43 -16.59 -10.00
C LYS A 15 -12.51 -15.75 -8.73
N ALA A 16 -13.38 -14.73 -8.73
CA ALA A 16 -13.63 -13.91 -7.56
C ALA A 16 -14.05 -14.80 -6.39
N ARG A 17 -13.42 -14.63 -5.22
CA ARG A 17 -13.75 -15.43 -4.03
C ARG A 17 -14.91 -14.78 -3.28
N PRO A 18 -15.98 -15.53 -2.97
CA PRO A 18 -17.06 -14.98 -2.16
C PRO A 18 -16.55 -14.63 -0.77
N TYR A 19 -17.11 -13.58 -0.17
CA TYR A 19 -16.77 -13.19 1.19
C TYR A 19 -17.91 -12.49 1.89
N THR A 20 -17.86 -12.51 3.21
CA THR A 20 -18.74 -11.72 4.09
C THR A 20 -17.91 -11.03 5.17
N LEU A 21 -18.29 -9.81 5.50
CA LEU A 21 -17.68 -8.98 6.53
C LEU A 21 -18.69 -8.68 7.62
N ALA A 22 -18.47 -9.17 8.83
CA ALA A 22 -19.17 -8.69 10.02
C ALA A 22 -18.33 -7.55 10.62
N GLN A 23 -18.74 -6.31 10.34
CA GLN A 23 -18.07 -5.12 10.84
C GLN A 23 -18.43 -4.83 12.30
N LYS A 24 -17.58 -4.11 12.99
CA LYS A 24 -17.82 -3.53 14.32
C LYS A 24 -17.21 -2.13 14.40
N SER A 25 -17.56 -1.37 15.41
CA SER A 25 -16.87 -0.13 15.75
C SER A 25 -15.43 -0.43 16.16
N PHE A 26 -14.50 0.48 15.84
CA PHE A 26 -13.14 0.40 16.35
C PHE A 26 -13.16 0.45 17.88
N THR A 27 -12.40 -0.44 18.52
CA THR A 27 -12.14 -0.36 19.95
C THR A 27 -11.09 0.69 20.27
N ALA A 28 -10.98 1.10 21.53
CA ALA A 28 -9.93 2.03 21.96
C ALA A 28 -8.52 1.47 21.70
N ALA A 29 -8.32 0.16 21.90
CA ALA A 29 -7.05 -0.52 21.62
C ALA A 29 -6.72 -0.54 20.12
N GLU A 30 -7.71 -0.75 19.24
CA GLU A 30 -7.52 -0.69 17.79
C GLU A 30 -7.20 0.74 17.32
N LEU A 31 -7.86 1.76 17.88
CA LEU A 31 -7.53 3.15 17.57
C LEU A 31 -6.13 3.53 18.08
N ALA A 32 -5.72 3.03 19.25
CA ALA A 32 -4.36 3.22 19.76
C ALA A 32 -3.31 2.58 18.83
N PHE A 33 -3.55 1.35 18.35
CA PHE A 33 -2.69 0.69 17.37
C PHE A 33 -2.46 1.53 16.11
N TRP A 34 -3.52 2.09 15.53
CA TRP A 34 -3.41 2.97 14.36
C TRP A 34 -2.75 4.31 14.72
N GLY A 35 -3.03 4.80 15.92
CA GLY A 35 -2.45 6.03 16.48
C GLY A 35 -0.93 6.01 16.63
N GLU A 36 -0.31 4.84 16.79
CA GLU A 36 1.17 4.69 16.80
C GLU A 36 1.82 5.20 15.50
N SER A 37 1.09 5.15 14.39
CA SER A 37 1.50 5.70 13.09
C SER A 37 0.84 7.04 12.76
N GLY A 38 0.25 7.72 13.77
CA GLY A 38 -0.47 8.98 13.60
C GLY A 38 -1.83 8.86 12.89
N ILE A 39 -2.28 7.64 12.58
CA ILE A 39 -3.49 7.41 11.79
C ILE A 39 -4.72 7.56 12.67
N THR A 40 -5.56 8.55 12.35
CA THR A 40 -6.79 8.85 13.08
C THR A 40 -7.99 8.09 12.50
N GLN A 41 -9.11 8.11 13.24
CA GLN A 41 -10.35 7.48 12.78
C GLN A 41 -10.89 8.13 11.50
N GLU A 42 -10.68 9.43 11.31
CA GLU A 42 -11.05 10.16 10.09
C GLU A 42 -10.25 9.63 8.88
N ILE A 43 -8.97 9.39 9.04
CA ILE A 43 -8.11 8.80 8.01
C ILE A 43 -8.55 7.37 7.69
N LEU A 44 -8.82 6.55 8.70
CA LEU A 44 -9.35 5.20 8.48
C LEU A 44 -10.65 5.23 7.67
N LYS A 45 -11.56 6.14 7.99
CA LYS A 45 -12.81 6.34 7.24
C LYS A 45 -12.55 6.82 5.81
N LEU A 46 -11.65 7.79 5.61
CA LEU A 46 -11.27 8.30 4.29
C LEU A 46 -10.79 7.18 3.36
N PHE A 47 -10.01 6.26 3.90
CA PHE A 47 -9.45 5.12 3.16
C PHE A 47 -10.33 3.85 3.23
N ARG A 48 -11.56 3.96 3.75
CA ARG A 48 -12.50 2.84 3.88
C ARG A 48 -11.94 1.64 4.62
N VAL A 49 -11.13 1.91 5.65
CA VAL A 49 -10.66 0.89 6.57
C VAL A 49 -11.74 0.62 7.61
N VAL A 50 -12.05 -0.65 7.83
CA VAL A 50 -13.06 -1.08 8.78
C VAL A 50 -12.48 -2.04 9.81
N SER A 51 -13.00 -2.00 11.04
CA SER A 51 -12.75 -3.04 12.03
C SER A 51 -13.75 -4.18 11.84
N LEU A 52 -13.25 -5.43 11.83
CA LEU A 52 -14.03 -6.62 11.59
C LEU A 52 -14.20 -7.42 12.88
N LYS A 53 -15.45 -7.81 13.19
CA LYS A 53 -15.74 -8.84 14.18
C LYS A 53 -15.42 -10.23 13.61
N LYS A 54 -15.73 -10.44 12.31
CA LYS A 54 -15.51 -11.69 11.62
C LYS A 54 -15.35 -11.46 10.12
N PHE A 55 -14.43 -12.19 9.52
CA PHE A 55 -14.27 -12.34 8.08
C PHE A 55 -14.58 -13.80 7.71
N SER A 56 -15.33 -14.03 6.65
CA SER A 56 -15.59 -15.39 6.12
C SER A 56 -15.38 -15.38 4.62
N SER A 57 -14.79 -16.45 4.09
CA SER A 57 -14.50 -16.64 2.66
C SER A 57 -14.26 -18.12 2.35
N GLU A 58 -13.76 -18.39 1.16
CA GLU A 58 -13.34 -19.72 0.71
C GLU A 58 -11.83 -19.74 0.46
N ASN A 59 -11.18 -20.86 0.74
CA ASN A 59 -9.78 -21.07 0.40
C ASN A 59 -9.61 -21.39 -1.10
N ASN A 60 -8.37 -21.68 -1.53
CA ASN A 60 -8.06 -22.01 -2.92
C ASN A 60 -8.77 -23.28 -3.44
N GLU A 61 -9.21 -24.16 -2.53
CA GLU A 61 -9.92 -25.40 -2.83
C GLU A 61 -11.44 -25.23 -2.78
N GLY A 62 -11.94 -24.01 -2.56
CA GLY A 62 -13.37 -23.73 -2.39
C GLY A 62 -13.95 -24.14 -1.02
N LYS A 63 -13.10 -24.48 -0.04
CA LYS A 63 -13.54 -24.81 1.30
C LYS A 63 -13.80 -23.54 2.11
N PRO A 64 -14.98 -23.43 2.76
CA PRO A 64 -15.29 -22.27 3.57
C PRO A 64 -14.40 -22.19 4.81
N PHE A 65 -14.00 -20.98 5.17
CA PHE A 65 -13.32 -20.68 6.42
C PHE A 65 -13.78 -19.34 6.98
N SER A 66 -13.50 -19.12 8.25
CA SER A 66 -13.75 -17.83 8.87
C SER A 66 -12.70 -17.47 9.91
N ILE A 67 -12.49 -16.18 10.10
CA ILE A 67 -11.57 -15.60 11.08
C ILE A 67 -12.37 -14.63 11.92
N ALA A 68 -12.37 -14.84 13.23
CA ALA A 68 -12.94 -13.92 14.20
C ALA A 68 -11.82 -13.07 14.82
N ALA A 69 -12.08 -11.78 15.00
CA ALA A 69 -11.20 -10.93 15.76
C ALA A 69 -11.27 -11.25 17.24
N THR A 70 -10.18 -11.07 17.95
CA THR A 70 -10.07 -11.11 19.40
C THR A 70 -9.38 -9.84 19.89
N ASP A 71 -9.38 -9.59 21.20
CA ASP A 71 -8.67 -8.42 21.76
C ASP A 71 -7.15 -8.46 21.48
N LYS A 72 -6.57 -9.66 21.35
CA LYS A 72 -5.15 -9.84 21.04
C LYS A 72 -4.85 -9.89 19.54
N GLU A 73 -5.83 -10.28 18.74
CA GLU A 73 -5.71 -10.40 17.29
C GLU A 73 -6.81 -9.60 16.59
N PRO A 74 -6.64 -8.29 16.45
CA PRO A 74 -7.57 -7.47 15.70
C PRO A 74 -7.54 -7.85 14.22
N VAL A 75 -8.68 -7.64 13.55
CA VAL A 75 -8.83 -7.90 12.12
C VAL A 75 -9.41 -6.65 11.46
N PHE A 76 -8.70 -6.14 10.49
CA PHE A 76 -9.11 -4.97 9.71
C PHE A 76 -9.37 -5.33 8.26
N GLY A 77 -10.19 -4.53 7.58
CA GLY A 77 -10.45 -4.67 6.15
C GLY A 77 -10.17 -3.37 5.42
N TYR A 78 -9.28 -3.39 4.43
CA TYR A 78 -9.19 -2.37 3.40
C TYR A 78 -10.26 -2.69 2.36
N THR A 79 -11.38 -1.95 2.39
CA THR A 79 -12.56 -2.31 1.61
C THR A 79 -12.66 -1.51 0.32
N ALA A 80 -13.05 -2.20 -0.76
CA ALA A 80 -13.44 -1.60 -2.01
C ALA A 80 -14.79 -2.19 -2.49
N LYS A 81 -15.30 -1.68 -3.61
CA LYS A 81 -16.63 -2.11 -4.11
C LYS A 81 -16.71 -3.61 -4.39
N GLN A 82 -15.63 -4.22 -4.87
CA GLN A 82 -15.63 -5.59 -5.40
C GLN A 82 -14.66 -6.53 -4.68
N TYR A 83 -13.85 -6.01 -3.75
CA TYR A 83 -12.87 -6.81 -3.03
C TYR A 83 -12.61 -6.28 -1.61
N VAL A 84 -11.96 -7.11 -0.83
CA VAL A 84 -11.37 -6.75 0.47
C VAL A 84 -9.96 -7.31 0.58
N LYS A 85 -9.02 -6.50 1.08
CA LYS A 85 -7.74 -6.94 1.62
C LYS A 85 -7.86 -6.92 3.13
N VAL A 86 -7.81 -8.10 3.75
CA VAL A 86 -7.91 -8.26 5.20
C VAL A 86 -6.52 -8.16 5.80
N TYR A 87 -6.37 -7.34 6.84
CA TYR A 87 -5.14 -7.12 7.56
C TYR A 87 -5.23 -7.63 9.01
N ARG A 88 -4.29 -8.46 9.40
CA ARG A 88 -4.16 -9.10 10.70
C ARG A 88 -2.76 -8.79 11.26
N PRO A 89 -2.55 -7.67 11.96
CA PRO A 89 -1.21 -7.17 12.29
C PRO A 89 -0.36 -8.15 13.13
N HIS A 90 -0.99 -8.95 13.98
CA HIS A 90 -0.30 -9.85 14.92
C HIS A 90 -0.25 -11.31 14.46
N SER A 91 -0.84 -11.63 13.30
CA SER A 91 -0.85 -12.99 12.74
C SER A 91 0.36 -13.23 11.83
N GLU A 92 0.85 -14.47 11.78
CA GLU A 92 1.86 -14.89 10.79
C GLU A 92 1.38 -14.64 9.35
N MET A 93 0.13 -15.02 9.07
CA MET A 93 -0.52 -14.67 7.81
C MET A 93 -1.21 -13.31 7.95
N ARG A 94 -0.45 -12.25 7.74
CA ARG A 94 -0.90 -10.87 7.95
C ARG A 94 -1.96 -10.41 6.98
N PHE A 95 -1.97 -10.92 5.75
CA PHE A 95 -2.88 -10.48 4.70
C PHE A 95 -3.66 -11.62 4.06
N LEU A 96 -4.95 -11.37 3.83
CA LEU A 96 -5.85 -12.25 3.08
C LEU A 96 -6.60 -11.40 2.05
N TYR A 97 -7.04 -12.06 1.00
CA TYR A 97 -7.68 -11.39 -0.13
C TYR A 97 -8.96 -12.12 -0.52
N ALA A 98 -10.03 -11.38 -0.76
CA ALA A 98 -11.29 -11.95 -1.24
C ALA A 98 -12.03 -10.95 -2.16
N GLY A 99 -13.02 -11.47 -2.89
CA GLY A 99 -13.68 -10.73 -3.95
C GLY A 99 -12.89 -10.75 -5.25
N ASP A 100 -13.16 -9.80 -6.11
CA ASP A 100 -12.43 -9.57 -7.37
C ASP A 100 -11.18 -8.70 -7.10
N PHE A 101 -10.18 -9.34 -6.51
CA PHE A 101 -8.91 -8.70 -6.22
C PHE A 101 -8.04 -8.72 -7.48
N GLY A 102 -8.19 -7.68 -8.29
CA GLY A 102 -7.55 -7.57 -9.60
C GLY A 102 -6.04 -7.28 -9.55
N GLU A 103 -5.39 -7.45 -10.70
CA GLU A 103 -3.95 -7.18 -10.87
C GLU A 103 -3.60 -5.68 -10.73
N ASN A 104 -4.59 -4.80 -10.83
CA ASN A 104 -4.44 -3.34 -10.77
C ASN A 104 -4.77 -2.76 -9.38
N TYR A 105 -4.61 -3.55 -8.31
CA TYR A 105 -4.77 -3.02 -6.97
C TYR A 105 -3.87 -1.81 -6.75
N CYS A 106 -4.47 -0.69 -6.40
CA CYS A 106 -3.77 0.54 -6.07
C CYS A 106 -4.53 1.25 -4.94
N PHE A 107 -3.99 1.19 -3.74
CA PHE A 107 -4.56 1.84 -2.57
C PHE A 107 -4.17 3.32 -2.56
N GLY A 108 -5.09 4.19 -2.19
CA GLY A 108 -4.88 5.63 -2.15
C GLY A 108 -5.18 6.38 -3.45
N LEU A 109 -5.41 5.67 -4.56
CA LEU A 109 -5.62 6.29 -5.88
C LEU A 109 -6.85 7.20 -5.93
N GLU A 110 -7.95 6.80 -5.27
CA GLU A 110 -9.19 7.57 -5.21
C GLU A 110 -9.09 8.84 -4.34
N GLN A 111 -8.14 8.90 -3.42
CA GLN A 111 -7.89 10.02 -2.52
C GLN A 111 -7.00 11.10 -3.13
N LEU A 112 -6.39 10.82 -4.28
CA LEU A 112 -5.48 11.76 -4.93
C LEU A 112 -6.22 12.96 -5.55
N PRO A 113 -5.69 14.20 -5.41
CA PRO A 113 -6.20 15.36 -6.11
C PRO A 113 -6.00 15.23 -7.63
N ALA A 114 -6.70 16.06 -8.40
CA ALA A 114 -6.55 16.09 -9.85
C ALA A 114 -5.12 16.44 -10.31
N LYS A 115 -4.41 17.28 -9.54
CA LYS A 115 -3.00 17.68 -9.77
C LYS A 115 -2.29 17.86 -8.43
N GLY A 116 -0.96 17.69 -8.43
CA GLY A 116 -0.10 17.92 -7.28
C GLY A 116 1.37 18.01 -7.67
N ASP A 117 2.20 18.50 -6.75
CA ASP A 117 3.64 18.60 -6.99
C ASP A 117 4.35 17.27 -6.74
N LEU A 118 4.00 16.57 -5.67
CA LEU A 118 4.70 15.39 -5.20
C LEU A 118 3.73 14.26 -4.90
N LEU A 119 4.02 13.07 -5.41
CA LEU A 119 3.34 11.82 -5.12
C LEU A 119 4.35 10.80 -4.64
N PHE A 120 4.11 10.20 -3.47
CA PHE A 120 4.86 9.05 -3.00
C PHE A 120 4.21 7.73 -3.40
N ILE A 121 5.03 6.73 -3.73
CA ILE A 121 4.63 5.34 -3.89
C ILE A 121 5.33 4.54 -2.78
N THR A 122 4.55 3.96 -1.87
CA THR A 122 5.06 3.27 -0.67
C THR A 122 4.92 1.76 -0.76
N GLY A 123 5.46 1.05 0.21
CA GLY A 123 5.39 -0.41 0.32
C GLY A 123 4.04 -0.94 0.82
N GLY A 124 3.26 -0.15 1.56
CA GLY A 124 2.05 -0.62 2.20
C GLY A 124 0.99 0.45 2.50
N GLU A 125 -0.21 -0.03 2.81
CA GLU A 125 -1.38 0.82 3.06
C GLU A 125 -1.22 1.71 4.31
N LYS A 126 -0.56 1.19 5.35
CA LYS A 126 -0.28 1.94 6.58
C LYS A 126 0.56 3.18 6.27
N ASP A 127 1.56 3.04 5.42
CA ASP A 127 2.47 4.13 5.04
C ASP A 127 1.77 5.20 4.20
N VAL A 128 0.87 4.79 3.29
CA VAL A 128 0.01 5.72 2.54
C VAL A 128 -0.82 6.57 3.50
N MET A 129 -1.45 5.95 4.50
CA MET A 129 -2.27 6.67 5.48
C MET A 129 -1.42 7.55 6.39
N SER A 130 -0.25 7.09 6.83
CA SER A 130 0.70 7.88 7.63
C SER A 130 1.17 9.12 6.88
N LEU A 131 1.54 8.99 5.60
CA LEU A 131 1.89 10.14 4.75
C LEU A 131 0.72 11.12 4.58
N THR A 132 -0.51 10.60 4.43
CA THR A 132 -1.71 11.44 4.31
C THR A 132 -1.95 12.27 5.56
N VAL A 133 -1.72 11.71 6.75
CA VAL A 133 -1.78 12.46 8.04
C VAL A 133 -0.84 13.67 8.01
N HIS A 134 0.35 13.50 7.42
CA HIS A 134 1.36 14.56 7.31
C HIS A 134 1.16 15.46 6.08
N GLY A 135 0.01 15.36 5.40
CA GLY A 135 -0.35 16.24 4.28
C GLY A 135 0.35 15.92 2.95
N PHE A 136 0.82 14.70 2.78
CA PHE A 136 1.39 14.21 1.52
C PHE A 136 0.37 13.37 0.74
N HIS A 137 0.54 13.32 -0.57
CA HIS A 137 -0.16 12.40 -1.45
C HIS A 137 0.63 11.12 -1.61
N ALA A 138 -0.02 9.99 -1.40
CA ALA A 138 0.63 8.70 -1.52
C ALA A 138 -0.30 7.63 -2.04
N ILE A 139 0.29 6.62 -2.67
CA ILE A 139 -0.37 5.38 -3.09
C ILE A 139 0.53 4.19 -2.76
N CYS A 140 -0.04 2.99 -2.71
CA CYS A 140 0.74 1.77 -2.78
C CYS A 140 0.06 0.72 -3.65
N PHE A 141 0.85 -0.25 -4.09
CA PHE A 141 0.38 -1.46 -4.75
C PHE A 141 0.29 -2.60 -3.72
N ASN A 142 -0.05 -3.81 -4.17
CA ASN A 142 -0.30 -4.92 -3.23
C ASN A 142 0.92 -5.29 -2.36
N SER A 143 2.11 -5.11 -2.88
CA SER A 143 3.38 -5.25 -2.16
C SER A 143 4.50 -4.55 -2.94
N GLU A 144 5.63 -4.27 -2.29
CA GLU A 144 6.83 -3.69 -2.92
C GLU A 144 7.41 -4.56 -4.05
N THR A 145 7.19 -5.87 -4.00
CA THR A 145 7.71 -6.83 -4.99
C THR A 145 6.85 -6.94 -6.25
N VAL A 146 5.63 -6.41 -6.23
CA VAL A 146 4.73 -6.40 -7.39
C VAL A 146 5.22 -5.40 -8.43
N THR A 147 5.24 -5.80 -9.69
CA THR A 147 5.54 -4.87 -10.78
C THR A 147 4.48 -3.78 -10.85
N ILE A 148 4.91 -2.53 -10.79
CA ILE A 148 4.02 -1.37 -10.88
C ILE A 148 3.42 -1.29 -12.28
N PRO A 149 2.07 -1.23 -12.43
CA PRO A 149 1.44 -1.11 -13.74
C PRO A 149 1.78 0.21 -14.42
N VAL A 150 2.50 0.14 -15.53
CA VAL A 150 2.97 1.30 -16.30
C VAL A 150 1.82 2.24 -16.69
N GLY A 151 0.64 1.70 -17.04
CA GLY A 151 -0.53 2.50 -17.39
C GLY A 151 -1.06 3.39 -16.25
N ILE A 152 -0.87 2.99 -15.00
CA ILE A 152 -1.21 3.84 -13.83
C ILE A 152 -0.20 4.98 -13.74
N ILE A 153 1.10 4.68 -13.81
CA ILE A 153 2.17 5.68 -13.72
C ILE A 153 2.08 6.69 -14.88
N HIS A 154 1.83 6.21 -16.08
CA HIS A 154 1.61 7.08 -17.23
C HIS A 154 0.50 8.12 -16.99
N ARG A 155 -0.64 7.72 -16.44
CA ARG A 155 -1.72 8.67 -16.10
C ARG A 155 -1.33 9.62 -14.96
N LEU A 156 -0.59 9.13 -13.97
CA LEU A 156 -0.15 9.92 -12.81
C LEU A 156 0.94 10.93 -13.18
N SER A 157 1.80 10.65 -14.17
CA SER A 157 2.82 11.57 -14.64
C SER A 157 2.28 12.86 -15.29
N PHE A 158 1.01 12.87 -15.71
CA PHE A 158 0.30 14.09 -16.15
C PHE A 158 -0.33 14.87 -14.99
N ARG A 159 -0.39 14.27 -13.79
CA ARG A 159 -1.05 14.85 -12.61
C ARG A 159 -0.05 15.35 -11.59
N PHE A 160 1.10 14.72 -11.48
CA PHE A 160 2.12 15.03 -10.47
C PHE A 160 3.44 15.38 -11.13
N LYS A 161 4.05 16.45 -10.64
CA LYS A 161 5.35 16.92 -11.12
C LYS A 161 6.49 15.95 -10.77
N HIS A 162 6.42 15.37 -9.57
CA HIS A 162 7.38 14.40 -9.08
C HIS A 162 6.64 13.16 -8.59
N ILE A 163 7.09 11.99 -9.01
CA ILE A 163 6.64 10.69 -8.52
C ILE A 163 7.85 9.97 -7.92
N VAL A 164 7.76 9.65 -6.64
CA VAL A 164 8.88 9.16 -5.84
C VAL A 164 8.54 7.84 -5.17
N LEU A 165 9.37 6.83 -5.40
CA LEU A 165 9.33 5.57 -4.66
C LEU A 165 9.91 5.80 -3.27
N LEU A 166 9.13 5.48 -2.24
CA LEU A 166 9.49 5.60 -0.84
C LEU A 166 9.21 4.25 -0.17
N TYR A 167 10.04 3.26 -0.48
CA TYR A 167 9.94 1.88 0.01
C TYR A 167 10.74 1.69 1.30
N ASP A 168 10.53 0.56 1.96
CA ASP A 168 11.32 0.17 3.11
C ASP A 168 12.82 0.21 2.79
N VAL A 169 13.63 0.60 3.76
CA VAL A 169 15.11 0.60 3.61
C VAL A 169 15.75 -0.72 4.06
N ASP A 170 14.96 -1.77 4.22
CA ASP A 170 15.50 -3.12 4.34
C ASP A 170 15.94 -3.66 2.95
N LYS A 171 16.63 -4.82 2.95
CA LYS A 171 17.15 -5.39 1.70
C LYS A 171 16.09 -5.58 0.62
N ALA A 172 14.90 -6.04 0.97
CA ALA A 172 13.83 -6.32 0.02
C ALA A 172 13.28 -5.02 -0.60
N GLY A 173 13.06 -3.99 0.21
CA GLY A 173 12.60 -2.67 -0.26
C GLY A 173 13.64 -1.96 -1.11
N LEU A 174 14.93 -2.02 -0.73
CA LEU A 174 16.03 -1.44 -1.52
C LEU A 174 16.15 -2.10 -2.90
N ASP A 175 16.13 -3.43 -2.96
CA ASP A 175 16.24 -4.18 -4.22
C ASP A 175 15.00 -3.91 -5.10
N SER A 176 13.80 -3.90 -4.51
CA SER A 176 12.54 -3.66 -5.21
C SER A 176 12.45 -2.22 -5.73
N SER A 177 12.77 -1.21 -4.92
CA SER A 177 12.72 0.19 -5.35
C SER A 177 13.73 0.48 -6.48
N ALA A 178 14.94 -0.10 -6.44
CA ALA A 178 15.92 0.04 -7.51
C ALA A 178 15.42 -0.56 -8.84
N LYS A 179 14.79 -1.74 -8.78
CA LYS A 179 14.19 -2.39 -9.95
C LYS A 179 13.05 -1.57 -10.55
N GLN A 180 12.16 -1.03 -9.71
CA GLN A 180 11.03 -0.22 -10.16
C GLN A 180 11.49 1.12 -10.73
N GLU A 181 12.47 1.79 -10.12
CA GLU A 181 13.05 3.04 -10.64
C GLU A 181 13.60 2.84 -12.05
N LEU A 182 14.36 1.75 -12.27
CA LEU A 182 14.88 1.42 -13.60
C LEU A 182 13.76 1.15 -14.61
N ALA A 183 12.73 0.38 -14.21
CA ALA A 183 11.61 0.04 -15.07
C ALA A 183 10.76 1.26 -15.46
N LEU A 184 10.67 2.25 -14.57
CA LEU A 184 9.82 3.44 -14.72
C LEU A 184 10.60 4.72 -15.07
N LYS A 185 11.87 4.60 -15.42
CA LYS A 185 12.76 5.73 -15.74
C LYS A 185 12.19 6.70 -16.79
N ASN A 186 11.49 6.19 -17.78
CA ASN A 186 10.90 6.99 -18.86
C ASN A 186 9.73 7.89 -18.38
N TYR A 187 9.24 7.70 -17.16
CA TYR A 187 8.21 8.51 -16.52
C TYR A 187 8.78 9.44 -15.45
N GLY A 188 10.11 9.54 -15.35
CA GLY A 188 10.76 10.38 -14.36
C GLY A 188 10.58 9.91 -12.92
N VAL A 189 10.17 8.65 -12.71
CA VAL A 189 10.04 8.07 -11.36
C VAL A 189 11.42 7.89 -10.75
N LYS A 190 11.59 8.36 -9.53
CA LYS A 190 12.82 8.31 -8.76
C LYS A 190 12.58 7.63 -7.42
N ARG A 191 13.63 7.19 -6.74
CA ARG A 191 13.54 6.67 -5.39
C ARG A 191 14.19 7.61 -4.38
N LEU A 192 13.56 7.76 -3.22
CA LEU A 192 14.11 8.44 -2.07
C LEU A 192 14.36 7.41 -0.97
N LEU A 193 15.57 7.39 -0.43
CA LEU A 193 15.94 6.49 0.67
C LEU A 193 15.86 7.26 1.99
N LEU A 194 15.09 6.72 2.92
CA LEU A 194 15.01 7.28 4.27
C LEU A 194 16.31 7.02 5.04
N PRO A 195 16.77 7.94 5.89
CA PRO A 195 17.97 7.77 6.72
C PRO A 195 17.65 6.90 7.96
N LEU A 196 17.24 5.67 7.73
CA LEU A 196 16.85 4.70 8.76
C LEU A 196 17.79 3.48 8.76
N ALA A 197 17.82 2.76 9.86
CA ALA A 197 18.75 1.64 10.05
C ALA A 197 18.40 0.37 9.26
N GLY A 198 17.21 0.26 8.67
CA GLY A 198 16.75 -0.91 7.92
C GLY A 198 16.40 -2.12 8.79
N THR A 199 16.12 -1.90 10.07
CA THR A 199 15.70 -2.94 11.01
C THR A 199 14.20 -3.16 10.98
N LYS A 200 13.69 -4.19 11.68
CA LYS A 200 12.24 -4.48 11.74
C LYS A 200 11.39 -3.34 12.32
N VAL A 201 12.00 -2.46 13.09
CA VAL A 201 11.34 -1.36 13.83
C VAL A 201 11.78 0.02 13.34
N GLU A 202 12.60 0.07 12.31
CA GLU A 202 13.17 1.31 11.79
C GLU A 202 13.49 1.13 10.30
N LYS A 203 12.46 1.12 9.44
CA LYS A 203 12.64 0.85 8.01
C LYS A 203 11.68 1.57 7.06
N ASP A 204 10.49 1.94 7.51
CA ASP A 204 9.45 2.54 6.67
C ASP A 204 9.16 3.99 7.05
N ILE A 205 8.33 4.68 6.26
CA ILE A 205 7.98 6.08 6.51
C ILE A 205 7.15 6.26 7.79
N SER A 206 6.38 5.26 8.19
CA SER A 206 5.66 5.29 9.46
C SER A 206 6.63 5.26 10.64
N ASP A 207 7.71 4.48 10.53
CA ASP A 207 8.79 4.46 11.51
C ASP A 207 9.53 5.80 11.55
N PHE A 208 9.81 6.41 10.38
CA PHE A 208 10.46 7.72 10.28
C PHE A 208 9.71 8.78 11.11
N PHE A 209 8.39 8.88 10.96
CA PHE A 209 7.58 9.80 11.74
C PHE A 209 7.50 9.40 13.22
N ARG A 210 7.38 8.11 13.52
CA ARG A 210 7.35 7.60 14.91
C ARG A 210 8.64 7.91 15.68
N LEU A 211 9.77 7.98 15.00
CA LEU A 211 11.07 8.37 15.56
C LEU A 211 11.20 9.90 15.81
N GLY A 212 10.15 10.66 15.57
CA GLY A 212 10.08 12.09 15.87
C GLY A 212 10.46 13.00 14.71
N ASN A 213 10.72 12.45 13.51
CA ASN A 213 10.92 13.28 12.34
C ASN A 213 9.60 13.92 11.90
N SER A 214 9.69 15.12 11.37
CA SER A 214 8.55 15.93 10.97
C SER A 214 8.26 15.84 9.46
N ARG A 215 7.14 16.46 9.07
CA ARG A 215 6.82 16.72 7.67
C ARG A 215 7.94 17.52 6.98
N GLU A 216 8.47 18.53 7.66
CA GLU A 216 9.52 19.41 7.19
C GLU A 216 10.83 18.67 6.95
N ASP A 217 11.16 17.68 7.79
CA ASP A 217 12.33 16.81 7.60
C ASP A 217 12.20 15.97 6.32
N LEU A 218 11.02 15.43 6.03
CA LEU A 218 10.79 14.69 4.78
C LEU A 218 10.86 15.59 3.56
N ILE A 219 10.32 16.82 3.65
CA ILE A 219 10.44 17.81 2.57
C ILE A 219 11.90 18.15 2.33
N LYS A 220 12.66 18.38 3.39
CA LYS A 220 14.09 18.69 3.27
C LYS A 220 14.85 17.55 2.59
N LEU A 221 14.63 16.31 3.02
CA LEU A 221 15.23 15.13 2.38
C LEU A 221 14.93 15.08 0.88
N PHE A 222 13.68 15.38 0.50
CA PHE A 222 13.28 15.40 -0.91
C PHE A 222 13.95 16.54 -1.69
N LEU A 223 14.04 17.74 -1.12
CA LEU A 223 14.71 18.88 -1.77
C LEU A 223 16.21 18.64 -1.90
N ASP A 224 16.87 18.18 -0.84
CA ASP A 224 18.29 17.81 -0.88
C ASP A 224 18.57 16.74 -1.96
N TYR A 225 17.64 15.80 -2.14
CA TYR A 225 17.73 14.80 -3.20
C TYR A 225 17.60 15.44 -4.59
N LEU A 226 16.66 16.37 -4.80
CA LEU A 226 16.49 17.05 -6.10
C LEU A 226 17.74 17.84 -6.53
N ASP A 227 18.49 18.38 -5.57
CA ASP A 227 19.74 19.12 -5.84
C ASP A 227 20.90 18.19 -6.28
N THR A 228 20.72 16.87 -6.14
CA THR A 228 21.74 15.86 -6.54
C THR A 228 21.54 15.29 -7.95
N ILE A 229 20.41 15.58 -8.61
CA ILE A 229 20.04 15.04 -9.93
C ILE A 229 19.90 16.14 -10.97
#